data_31d30aa0d53aabb5a23836452fa9b7c7
#
_entry.id   31d30aa0d53aabb5a23836452fa9b7c7
#
_cell.length_a   1.000
_cell.length_b   1.000
_cell.length_c   1.000
_cell.angle_alpha   90.00
_cell.angle_beta   90.00
_cell.angle_gamma   90.00
#
_symmetry.space_group_name_H-M   'P 1'
#
loop_
_entity.id
_entity.type
_entity.pdbx_description
1 polymer ?
#
loop_
_entity_poly.entity_id
_entity_poly.type
_entity_poly.pdbx_seq_one_letter_code
_entity_poly.pdbx_strand_id
1 'polypeptide(L)'
;MDGGSAEALRALAAVAGALVVAVTMVVTARLAGRIPATIAGLAMATVGAAPFIESFTLSGELLASVFAVASLLAFVFYLERPAPGWLIAAGLLTGCAVLVKQSAFDAGAAAAVYLVWTRRRGGVAPAAALVAAAFVPVVIAAATAQSFHDWWYAMVTYRDQADSILTGSFHTRLHQARLSLPAAERGLGALALLALAGWRRWPLLGVLWLGFATLAVIGGGNFHNHYYQQMVPPLALLAGIGGAELLRRRKVAWAAVVAIALAATVFVTAPLWFDSPNAQARTIFPDDPHLQTDAQVVRYVRAHTRPGQHIFVMWAAADLYYLSGRDPSFRYMWFRNIQAIPGALGQARRMLAGKRPPALVVGINSPASMDPSGRTQRILDTRFRKVATVAGVPIYAPR
;
A
#
# COMPACT_ATOMS: atom_id res chain seq x y z
N MET A 1 11.60 -20.84 -12.04
CA MET A 1 10.64 -19.74 -12.23
C MET A 1 11.42 -18.61 -12.84
N ASP A 2 11.17 -18.30 -14.09
CA ASP A 2 11.72 -17.10 -14.71
C ASP A 2 11.12 -15.93 -13.94
N GLY A 3 11.96 -15.25 -13.15
CA GLY A 3 11.53 -14.14 -12.30
C GLY A 3 10.88 -13.09 -13.18
N GLY A 4 9.61 -12.80 -12.90
CA GLY A 4 8.90 -11.73 -13.59
C GLY A 4 9.76 -10.47 -13.55
N SER A 5 9.88 -9.78 -14.67
CA SER A 5 10.72 -8.60 -14.74
C SER A 5 10.15 -7.47 -13.86
N ALA A 6 10.98 -6.58 -13.37
CA ALA A 6 10.52 -5.38 -12.66
C ALA A 6 9.53 -4.57 -13.53
N GLU A 7 9.69 -4.65 -14.86
CA GLU A 7 8.77 -4.07 -15.82
C GLU A 7 7.38 -4.71 -15.76
N ALA A 8 7.27 -6.03 -15.56
CA ALA A 8 5.97 -6.70 -15.41
C ALA A 8 5.22 -6.21 -14.17
N LEU A 9 5.92 -6.00 -13.04
CA LEU A 9 5.32 -5.44 -11.84
C LEU A 9 4.88 -3.98 -12.04
N ARG A 10 5.68 -3.19 -12.75
CA ARG A 10 5.31 -1.80 -13.11
C ARG A 10 4.11 -1.76 -14.06
N ALA A 11 4.07 -2.65 -15.06
CA ALA A 11 2.94 -2.77 -15.96
C ALA A 11 1.66 -3.16 -15.20
N LEU A 12 1.75 -4.09 -14.26
CA LEU A 12 0.62 -4.47 -13.41
C LEU A 12 0.14 -3.30 -12.54
N ALA A 13 1.06 -2.52 -11.96
CA ALA A 13 0.72 -1.31 -11.21
C ALA A 13 0.00 -0.28 -12.10
N ALA A 14 0.49 -0.06 -13.32
CA ALA A 14 -0.13 0.87 -14.28
C ALA A 14 -1.55 0.43 -14.68
N VAL A 15 -1.74 -0.87 -14.95
CA VAL A 15 -3.06 -1.44 -15.27
C VAL A 15 -4.00 -1.32 -14.07
N ALA A 16 -3.55 -1.67 -12.87
CA ALA A 16 -4.34 -1.52 -11.66
C ALA A 16 -4.75 -0.05 -11.43
N GLY A 17 -3.80 0.88 -11.56
CA GLY A 17 -4.08 2.32 -11.44
C GLY A 17 -5.09 2.81 -12.47
N ALA A 18 -4.94 2.40 -13.74
CA ALA A 18 -5.88 2.76 -14.81
C ALA A 18 -7.30 2.21 -14.53
N LEU A 19 -7.42 0.98 -14.02
CA LEU A 19 -8.69 0.39 -13.63
C LEU A 19 -9.34 1.18 -12.48
N VAL A 20 -8.57 1.55 -11.45
CA VAL A 20 -9.09 2.35 -10.33
C VAL A 20 -9.60 3.70 -10.82
N VAL A 21 -8.86 4.38 -11.71
CA VAL A 21 -9.31 5.65 -12.35
C VAL A 21 -10.60 5.43 -13.12
N ALA A 22 -10.64 4.46 -14.03
CA ALA A 22 -11.79 4.21 -14.89
C ALA A 22 -13.05 3.87 -14.08
N VAL A 23 -12.94 2.98 -13.11
CA VAL A 23 -14.09 2.59 -12.26
C VAL A 23 -14.54 3.74 -11.38
N THR A 24 -13.62 4.53 -10.81
CA THR A 24 -13.96 5.75 -10.04
C THR A 24 -14.70 6.77 -10.91
N MET A 25 -14.30 6.94 -12.17
CA MET A 25 -15.02 7.78 -13.12
C MET A 25 -16.45 7.28 -13.35
N VAL A 26 -16.65 5.97 -13.53
CA VAL A 26 -17.99 5.38 -13.71
C VAL A 26 -18.85 5.59 -12.46
N VAL A 27 -18.30 5.32 -11.27
CA VAL A 27 -19.00 5.58 -10.00
C VAL A 27 -19.39 7.06 -9.90
N THR A 28 -18.45 7.96 -10.18
CA THR A 28 -18.73 9.41 -10.12
C THR A 28 -19.75 9.85 -11.16
N ALA A 29 -19.71 9.28 -12.37
CA ALA A 29 -20.69 9.58 -13.42
C ALA A 29 -22.11 9.19 -13.01
N ARG A 30 -22.26 8.05 -12.34
CA ARG A 30 -23.55 7.55 -11.84
C ARG A 30 -24.07 8.37 -10.67
N LEU A 31 -23.21 8.81 -9.76
CA LEU A 31 -23.62 9.57 -8.57
C LEU A 31 -23.78 11.08 -8.82
N ALA A 32 -23.04 11.66 -9.75
CA ALA A 32 -22.93 13.11 -9.89
C ALA A 32 -22.92 13.63 -11.34
N GLY A 33 -22.88 12.72 -12.33
CA GLY A 33 -22.92 13.07 -13.75
C GLY A 33 -21.55 13.14 -14.42
N ARG A 34 -21.54 13.39 -15.73
CA ARG A 34 -20.35 13.27 -16.60
C ARG A 34 -19.24 14.29 -16.30
N ILE A 35 -19.60 15.56 -16.06
CA ILE A 35 -18.59 16.62 -15.80
C ILE A 35 -17.82 16.33 -14.52
N PRO A 36 -18.46 16.05 -13.35
CA PRO A 36 -17.76 15.61 -12.16
C PRO A 36 -16.87 14.37 -12.40
N ALA A 37 -17.35 13.40 -13.19
CA ALA A 37 -16.61 12.19 -13.50
C ALA A 37 -15.31 12.47 -14.27
N THR A 38 -15.38 13.33 -15.28
CA THR A 38 -14.19 13.72 -16.06
C THR A 38 -13.15 14.43 -15.17
N ILE A 39 -13.62 15.37 -14.34
CA ILE A 39 -12.71 16.08 -13.40
C ILE A 39 -12.10 15.11 -12.40
N ALA A 40 -12.91 14.20 -11.84
CA ALA A 40 -12.44 13.18 -10.90
C ALA A 40 -11.37 12.27 -11.54
N GLY A 41 -11.61 11.81 -12.78
CA GLY A 41 -10.67 10.97 -13.51
C GLY A 41 -9.35 11.68 -13.81
N LEU A 42 -9.39 12.91 -14.28
CA LEU A 42 -8.20 13.72 -14.52
C LEU A 42 -7.42 13.97 -13.21
N ALA A 43 -8.11 14.40 -12.18
CA ALA A 43 -7.51 14.65 -10.88
C ALA A 43 -6.88 13.37 -10.29
N MET A 44 -7.55 12.24 -10.42
CA MET A 44 -7.03 10.97 -9.95
C MET A 44 -5.84 10.48 -10.79
N ALA A 45 -5.86 10.66 -12.10
CA ALA A 45 -4.75 10.29 -12.96
C ALA A 45 -3.49 11.11 -12.63
N THR A 46 -3.64 12.41 -12.33
CA THR A 46 -2.52 13.26 -11.92
C THR A 46 -1.95 12.87 -10.55
N VAL A 47 -2.81 12.63 -9.55
CA VAL A 47 -2.39 12.20 -8.22
C VAL A 47 -1.86 10.75 -8.24
N GLY A 48 -2.42 9.88 -9.08
CA GLY A 48 -1.94 8.52 -9.28
C GLY A 48 -0.53 8.43 -9.86
N ALA A 49 -0.01 9.51 -10.46
CA ALA A 49 1.37 9.62 -10.90
C ALA A 49 2.28 10.32 -9.87
N ALA A 50 1.72 10.80 -8.75
CA ALA A 50 2.47 11.56 -7.77
C ALA A 50 3.33 10.66 -6.86
N PRO A 51 4.61 11.00 -6.63
CA PRO A 51 5.52 10.20 -5.82
C PRO A 51 5.21 10.29 -4.32
N PHE A 52 4.60 11.38 -3.87
CA PHE A 52 4.47 11.72 -2.45
C PHE A 52 3.68 10.71 -1.61
N ILE A 53 2.72 10.02 -2.24
CA ILE A 53 1.94 8.94 -1.62
C ILE A 53 2.21 7.58 -2.27
N GLU A 54 3.31 7.47 -3.02
CA GLU A 54 3.78 6.25 -3.68
C GLU A 54 2.71 5.56 -4.56
N SER A 55 1.79 6.34 -5.13
CA SER A 55 0.59 5.83 -5.81
C SER A 55 0.86 5.09 -7.13
N PHE A 56 2.07 5.17 -7.66
CA PHE A 56 2.54 4.43 -8.83
C PHE A 56 3.17 3.07 -8.48
N THR A 57 3.35 2.75 -7.20
CA THR A 57 3.93 1.47 -6.77
C THR A 57 2.88 0.38 -6.72
N LEU A 58 3.28 -0.87 -7.01
CA LEU A 58 2.42 -2.04 -6.83
C LEU A 58 2.30 -2.35 -5.33
N SER A 59 1.58 -1.50 -4.62
CA SER A 59 1.32 -1.65 -3.19
C SER A 59 0.06 -2.48 -2.92
N GLY A 60 -0.08 -2.95 -1.69
CA GLY A 60 -1.32 -3.59 -1.24
C GLY A 60 -2.51 -2.64 -1.33
N GLU A 61 -2.30 -1.34 -1.13
CA GLU A 61 -3.31 -0.30 -1.24
C GLU A 61 -3.84 -0.15 -2.66
N LEU A 62 -2.94 -0.13 -3.65
CA LEU A 62 -3.34 -0.02 -5.05
C LEU A 62 -4.16 -1.22 -5.49
N LEU A 63 -3.68 -2.44 -5.18
CA LEU A 63 -4.40 -3.67 -5.52
C LEU A 63 -5.74 -3.78 -4.78
N ALA A 64 -5.80 -3.44 -3.51
CA ALA A 64 -7.03 -3.43 -2.73
C ALA A 64 -8.02 -2.38 -3.26
N SER A 65 -7.53 -1.22 -3.72
CA SER A 65 -8.38 -0.17 -4.31
C SER A 65 -9.12 -0.64 -5.56
N VAL A 66 -8.54 -1.54 -6.37
CA VAL A 66 -9.25 -2.13 -7.52
C VAL A 66 -10.54 -2.82 -7.08
N PHE A 67 -10.45 -3.65 -6.04
CA PHE A 67 -11.61 -4.35 -5.49
C PHE A 67 -12.56 -3.39 -4.75
N ALA A 68 -12.03 -2.41 -4.04
CA ALA A 68 -12.83 -1.44 -3.30
C ALA A 68 -13.70 -0.57 -4.23
N VAL A 69 -13.12 -0.02 -5.32
CA VAL A 69 -13.89 0.76 -6.28
C VAL A 69 -14.88 -0.10 -7.07
N ALA A 70 -14.53 -1.36 -7.39
CA ALA A 70 -15.44 -2.30 -8.03
C ALA A 70 -16.61 -2.69 -7.09
N SER A 71 -16.33 -2.87 -5.80
CA SER A 71 -17.37 -3.09 -4.78
C SER A 71 -18.35 -1.92 -4.75
N LEU A 72 -17.83 -0.68 -4.72
CA LEU A 72 -18.68 0.51 -4.70
C LEU A 72 -19.50 0.64 -5.99
N LEU A 73 -18.92 0.31 -7.15
CA LEU A 73 -19.66 0.31 -8.42
C LEU A 73 -20.80 -0.71 -8.40
N ALA A 74 -20.55 -1.93 -7.94
CA ALA A 74 -21.59 -2.95 -7.78
C ALA A 74 -22.70 -2.46 -6.82
N PHE A 75 -22.31 -1.79 -5.73
CA PHE A 75 -23.26 -1.18 -4.81
C PHE A 75 -24.08 -0.06 -5.46
N VAL A 76 -23.50 0.79 -6.29
CA VAL A 76 -24.22 1.83 -7.05
C VAL A 76 -25.23 1.18 -8.01
N PHE A 77 -24.86 0.10 -8.69
CA PHE A 77 -25.82 -0.66 -9.52
C PHE A 77 -26.97 -1.25 -8.69
N TYR A 78 -26.70 -1.70 -7.46
CA TYR A 78 -27.76 -2.12 -6.54
C TYR A 78 -28.69 -0.95 -6.15
N LEU A 79 -28.17 0.26 -5.98
CA LEU A 79 -29.01 1.43 -5.68
C LEU A 79 -29.92 1.80 -6.87
N GLU A 80 -29.43 1.66 -8.10
CA GLU A 80 -30.19 1.95 -9.32
C GLU A 80 -31.22 0.84 -9.63
N ARG A 81 -30.84 -0.42 -9.43
CA ARG A 81 -31.64 -1.61 -9.69
C ARG A 81 -31.45 -2.61 -8.55
N PRO A 82 -32.33 -2.63 -7.55
CA PRO A 82 -32.19 -3.48 -6.38
C PRO A 82 -32.30 -4.98 -6.70
N ALA A 83 -31.23 -5.52 -7.28
CA ALA A 83 -31.07 -6.95 -7.51
C ALA A 83 -30.05 -7.53 -6.50
N PRO A 84 -30.39 -8.63 -5.80
CA PRO A 84 -29.50 -9.22 -4.77
C PRO A 84 -28.10 -9.54 -5.28
N GLY A 85 -27.97 -9.91 -6.56
CA GLY A 85 -26.67 -10.21 -7.18
C GLY A 85 -25.68 -9.07 -7.10
N TRP A 86 -26.11 -7.82 -7.28
CA TRP A 86 -25.23 -6.66 -7.16
C TRP A 86 -24.76 -6.43 -5.72
N LEU A 87 -25.64 -6.67 -4.76
CA LEU A 87 -25.32 -6.54 -3.35
C LEU A 87 -24.31 -7.61 -2.90
N ILE A 88 -24.53 -8.85 -3.34
CA ILE A 88 -23.60 -9.96 -3.10
C ILE A 88 -22.25 -9.68 -3.76
N ALA A 89 -22.24 -9.23 -5.01
CA ALA A 89 -21.01 -8.86 -5.71
C ALA A 89 -20.24 -7.77 -4.96
N ALA A 90 -20.94 -6.73 -4.46
CA ALA A 90 -20.31 -5.68 -3.65
C ALA A 90 -19.66 -6.26 -2.39
N GLY A 91 -20.34 -7.16 -1.69
CA GLY A 91 -19.79 -7.84 -0.52
C GLY A 91 -18.57 -8.70 -0.86
N LEU A 92 -18.67 -9.58 -1.86
CA LEU A 92 -17.54 -10.43 -2.29
C LEU A 92 -16.30 -9.61 -2.67
N LEU A 93 -16.49 -8.52 -3.41
CA LEU A 93 -15.40 -7.62 -3.80
C LEU A 93 -14.79 -6.91 -2.58
N THR A 94 -15.61 -6.52 -1.59
CA THR A 94 -15.11 -6.01 -0.30
C THR A 94 -14.23 -7.06 0.40
N GLY A 95 -14.67 -8.30 0.46
CA GLY A 95 -13.89 -9.40 1.06
C GLY A 95 -12.57 -9.64 0.33
N CYS A 96 -12.56 -9.55 -1.00
CA CYS A 96 -11.32 -9.61 -1.79
C CYS A 96 -10.38 -8.44 -1.47
N ALA A 97 -10.91 -7.21 -1.32
CA ALA A 97 -10.12 -6.05 -0.91
C ALA A 97 -9.47 -6.27 0.46
N VAL A 98 -10.23 -6.78 1.45
CA VAL A 98 -9.75 -7.10 2.79
C VAL A 98 -8.69 -8.20 2.79
N LEU A 99 -8.79 -9.20 1.91
CA LEU A 99 -7.75 -10.23 1.75
C LEU A 99 -6.44 -9.66 1.20
N VAL A 100 -6.51 -8.67 0.32
CA VAL A 100 -5.30 -7.97 -0.16
C VAL A 100 -4.71 -7.11 0.95
N LYS A 101 -5.57 -6.35 1.62
CA LYS A 101 -5.18 -5.49 2.74
C LYS A 101 -6.32 -5.36 3.74
N GLN A 102 -6.09 -5.76 4.98
CA GLN A 102 -7.12 -5.81 6.02
C GLN A 102 -7.84 -4.47 6.27
N SER A 103 -7.16 -3.35 6.06
CA SER A 103 -7.75 -2.02 6.20
C SER A 103 -8.65 -1.58 5.03
N ALA A 104 -8.70 -2.35 3.93
CA ALA A 104 -9.46 -1.98 2.73
C ALA A 104 -10.94 -2.42 2.79
N PHE A 105 -11.58 -2.21 3.93
CA PHE A 105 -13.02 -2.44 4.15
C PHE A 105 -13.88 -1.20 3.87
N ASP A 106 -13.26 -0.07 3.57
CA ASP A 106 -13.84 1.27 3.53
C ASP A 106 -15.05 1.39 2.60
N ALA A 107 -14.97 0.88 1.37
CA ALA A 107 -16.08 0.93 0.41
C ALA A 107 -17.28 0.09 0.88
N GLY A 108 -17.05 -1.12 1.37
CA GLY A 108 -18.11 -2.00 1.90
C GLY A 108 -18.74 -1.45 3.17
N ALA A 109 -17.94 -0.90 4.08
CA ALA A 109 -18.43 -0.26 5.30
C ALA A 109 -19.29 0.97 4.96
N ALA A 110 -18.84 1.80 4.02
CA ALA A 110 -19.61 2.94 3.53
C ALA A 110 -20.96 2.50 2.94
N ALA A 111 -20.97 1.44 2.14
CA ALA A 111 -22.18 0.88 1.54
C ALA A 111 -23.15 0.34 2.62
N ALA A 112 -22.65 -0.43 3.58
CA ALA A 112 -23.45 -0.99 4.67
C ALA A 112 -24.07 0.11 5.54
N VAL A 113 -23.27 1.09 5.96
CA VAL A 113 -23.75 2.23 6.76
C VAL A 113 -24.74 3.08 5.96
N TYR A 114 -24.48 3.31 4.67
CA TYR A 114 -25.39 4.01 3.79
C TYR A 114 -26.78 3.35 3.75
N LEU A 115 -26.84 2.02 3.63
CA LEU A 115 -28.11 1.27 3.64
C LEU A 115 -28.89 1.45 4.93
N VAL A 116 -28.20 1.28 6.07
CA VAL A 116 -28.84 1.44 7.39
C VAL A 116 -29.31 2.88 7.59
N TRP A 117 -28.48 3.85 7.22
CA TRP A 117 -28.78 5.27 7.42
C TRP A 117 -30.00 5.73 6.58
N THR A 118 -30.01 5.37 5.29
CA THR A 118 -31.03 5.87 4.35
C THR A 118 -32.33 5.09 4.39
N ARG A 119 -32.27 3.78 4.66
CA ARG A 119 -33.43 2.89 4.66
C ARG A 119 -33.90 2.48 6.07
N ARG A 120 -33.19 2.95 7.11
CA ARG A 120 -33.48 2.65 8.51
C ARG A 120 -33.60 1.12 8.73
N ARG A 121 -34.71 0.65 9.36
CA ARG A 121 -34.94 -0.79 9.60
C ARG A 121 -34.92 -1.63 8.33
N GLY A 122 -35.41 -1.12 7.20
CA GLY A 122 -35.36 -1.80 5.89
C GLY A 122 -33.95 -1.92 5.29
N GLY A 123 -32.98 -1.17 5.81
CA GLY A 123 -31.58 -1.25 5.37
C GLY A 123 -30.74 -2.30 6.10
N VAL A 124 -31.21 -2.82 7.24
CA VAL A 124 -30.43 -3.74 8.08
C VAL A 124 -30.19 -5.09 7.38
N ALA A 125 -31.23 -5.71 6.84
CA ALA A 125 -31.10 -7.00 6.16
C ALA A 125 -30.18 -6.94 4.93
N PRO A 126 -30.30 -5.97 4.00
CA PRO A 126 -29.35 -5.86 2.90
C PRO A 126 -27.94 -5.49 3.36
N ALA A 127 -27.76 -4.67 4.40
CA ALA A 127 -26.44 -4.41 4.97
C ALA A 127 -25.80 -5.69 5.55
N ALA A 128 -26.59 -6.49 6.28
CA ALA A 128 -26.12 -7.78 6.81
C ALA A 128 -25.77 -8.76 5.68
N ALA A 129 -26.54 -8.80 4.59
CA ALA A 129 -26.26 -9.64 3.43
C ALA A 129 -24.93 -9.22 2.74
N LEU A 130 -24.68 -7.91 2.58
CA LEU A 130 -23.42 -7.39 2.04
C LEU A 130 -22.23 -7.81 2.93
N VAL A 131 -22.37 -7.63 4.24
CA VAL A 131 -21.32 -7.99 5.22
C VAL A 131 -21.09 -9.51 5.20
N ALA A 132 -22.13 -10.32 5.22
CA ALA A 132 -22.01 -11.78 5.12
C ALA A 132 -21.31 -12.21 3.84
N ALA A 133 -21.64 -11.61 2.69
CA ALA A 133 -20.96 -11.86 1.44
C ALA A 133 -19.47 -11.47 1.48
N ALA A 134 -19.10 -10.42 2.24
CA ALA A 134 -17.70 -10.02 2.40
C ALA A 134 -16.86 -11.04 3.18
N PHE A 135 -17.48 -11.81 4.07
CA PHE A 135 -16.77 -12.89 4.77
C PHE A 135 -16.50 -14.12 3.89
N VAL A 136 -17.24 -14.32 2.81
CA VAL A 136 -17.09 -15.53 1.96
C VAL A 136 -15.66 -15.71 1.43
N PRO A 137 -15.02 -14.72 0.76
CA PRO A 137 -13.64 -14.88 0.30
C PRO A 137 -12.66 -15.13 1.47
N VAL A 138 -12.89 -14.50 2.62
CA VAL A 138 -12.05 -14.66 3.81
C VAL A 138 -12.15 -16.09 4.37
N VAL A 139 -13.37 -16.63 4.45
CA VAL A 139 -13.61 -18.02 4.88
C VAL A 139 -13.01 -19.01 3.89
N ILE A 140 -13.15 -18.78 2.59
CA ILE A 140 -12.53 -19.63 1.56
C ILE A 140 -11.01 -19.60 1.72
N ALA A 141 -10.40 -18.44 1.87
CA ALA A 141 -8.95 -18.33 2.07
C ALA A 141 -8.47 -19.05 3.34
N ALA A 142 -9.22 -18.94 4.43
CA ALA A 142 -8.93 -19.67 5.66
C ALA A 142 -9.08 -21.20 5.51
N ALA A 143 -10.12 -21.64 4.83
CA ALA A 143 -10.40 -23.06 4.62
C ALA A 143 -9.42 -23.75 3.63
N THR A 144 -8.88 -22.99 2.68
CA THR A 144 -7.91 -23.51 1.69
C THR A 144 -6.46 -23.33 2.11
N ALA A 145 -6.20 -22.66 3.25
CA ALA A 145 -4.86 -22.51 3.78
C ALA A 145 -4.26 -23.87 4.17
N GLN A 146 -2.97 -24.09 3.90
CA GLN A 146 -2.26 -25.33 4.27
C GLN A 146 -2.31 -25.60 5.78
N SER A 147 -2.37 -24.56 6.59
CA SER A 147 -2.51 -24.59 8.04
C SER A 147 -3.39 -23.43 8.48
N PHE A 148 -4.55 -23.72 9.07
CA PHE A 148 -5.42 -22.69 9.65
C PHE A 148 -4.71 -21.93 10.79
N HIS A 149 -3.91 -22.62 11.60
CA HIS A 149 -3.14 -22.00 12.67
C HIS A 149 -2.16 -20.93 12.14
N ASP A 150 -1.41 -21.26 11.08
CA ASP A 150 -0.43 -20.33 10.50
C ASP A 150 -1.13 -19.17 9.78
N TRP A 151 -2.25 -19.45 9.12
CA TRP A 151 -3.09 -18.43 8.51
C TRP A 151 -3.65 -17.47 9.58
N TRP A 152 -4.23 -18.01 10.66
CA TRP A 152 -4.75 -17.21 11.77
C TRP A 152 -3.64 -16.39 12.44
N TYR A 153 -2.49 -17.04 12.66
CA TYR A 153 -1.34 -16.33 13.20
C TYR A 153 -0.93 -15.14 12.33
N ALA A 154 -0.80 -15.33 11.03
CA ALA A 154 -0.40 -14.28 10.10
C ALA A 154 -1.44 -13.15 9.97
N MET A 155 -2.73 -13.52 9.96
CA MET A 155 -3.81 -12.55 9.73
C MET A 155 -4.25 -11.80 10.99
N VAL A 156 -4.16 -12.43 12.16
CA VAL A 156 -4.70 -11.88 13.42
C VAL A 156 -3.60 -11.72 14.46
N THR A 157 -3.02 -12.83 14.94
CA THR A 157 -2.13 -12.82 16.10
C THR A 157 -0.86 -11.99 15.87
N TYR A 158 -0.24 -12.13 14.67
CA TYR A 158 0.93 -11.33 14.32
C TYR A 158 0.61 -9.83 14.31
N ARG A 159 -0.57 -9.45 13.84
CA ARG A 159 -0.98 -8.04 13.79
C ARG A 159 -1.10 -7.43 15.18
N ASP A 160 -1.73 -8.15 16.09
CA ASP A 160 -1.86 -7.72 17.49
C ASP A 160 -0.50 -7.58 18.18
N GLN A 161 0.38 -8.58 18.02
CA GLN A 161 1.74 -8.54 18.54
C GLN A 161 2.58 -7.42 17.91
N ALA A 162 2.49 -7.25 16.59
CA ALA A 162 3.22 -6.23 15.86
C ALA A 162 2.74 -4.83 16.23
N ASP A 163 1.44 -4.63 16.43
CA ASP A 163 0.87 -3.33 16.77
C ASP A 163 1.44 -2.79 18.08
N SER A 164 1.52 -3.64 19.11
CA SER A 164 2.08 -3.25 20.39
C SER A 164 3.56 -2.85 20.33
N ILE A 165 4.35 -3.48 19.45
CA ILE A 165 5.79 -3.26 19.32
C ILE A 165 6.10 -2.15 18.30
N LEU A 166 5.38 -2.11 17.17
CA LEU A 166 5.72 -1.29 16.02
C LEU A 166 5.01 0.07 16.03
N THR A 167 3.78 0.15 16.51
CA THR A 167 3.01 1.40 16.54
C THR A 167 3.17 2.17 17.84
N GLY A 168 3.62 1.50 18.90
CA GLY A 168 3.97 2.12 20.17
C GLY A 168 2.80 2.85 20.85
N SER A 169 3.13 3.90 21.62
CA SER A 169 2.17 4.73 22.33
C SER A 169 1.39 5.66 21.38
N PHE A 170 0.32 6.28 21.91
CA PHE A 170 -0.41 7.35 21.21
C PHE A 170 0.53 8.48 20.73
N HIS A 171 1.52 8.85 21.53
CA HIS A 171 2.53 9.83 21.15
C HIS A 171 3.34 9.42 19.92
N THR A 172 3.73 8.16 19.83
CA THR A 172 4.45 7.61 18.66
C THR A 172 3.57 7.69 17.42
N ARG A 173 2.30 7.28 17.52
CA ARG A 173 1.33 7.37 16.40
C ARG A 173 1.13 8.82 15.96
N LEU A 174 0.97 9.75 16.89
CA LEU A 174 0.82 11.17 16.58
C LEU A 174 2.08 11.75 15.93
N HIS A 175 3.26 11.33 16.38
CA HIS A 175 4.53 11.72 15.77
C HIS A 175 4.63 11.23 14.33
N GLN A 176 4.33 9.94 14.07
CA GLN A 176 4.31 9.36 12.73
C GLN A 176 3.28 10.07 11.82
N ALA A 177 2.08 10.34 12.33
CA ALA A 177 1.08 11.10 11.60
C ALA A 177 1.61 12.49 11.19
N ARG A 178 2.28 13.20 12.11
CA ARG A 178 2.87 14.52 11.80
C ARG A 178 3.98 14.44 10.76
N LEU A 179 4.81 13.40 10.80
CA LEU A 179 5.88 13.21 9.80
C LEU A 179 5.33 12.92 8.40
N SER A 180 4.19 12.25 8.29
CA SER A 180 3.56 11.90 7.01
C SER A 180 2.66 13.00 6.45
N LEU A 181 2.23 13.99 7.26
CA LEU A 181 1.37 15.09 6.82
C LEU A 181 1.87 15.82 5.58
N PRO A 182 3.17 16.21 5.47
CA PRO A 182 3.65 16.92 4.29
C PRO A 182 3.51 16.10 3.01
N ALA A 183 3.66 14.76 3.08
CA ALA A 183 3.46 13.87 1.94
C ALA A 183 1.97 13.80 1.57
N ALA A 184 1.09 13.66 2.56
CA ALA A 184 -0.35 13.68 2.38
C ALA A 184 -0.84 15.01 1.80
N GLU A 185 -0.37 16.15 2.30
CA GLU A 185 -0.70 17.48 1.78
C GLU A 185 -0.29 17.64 0.31
N ARG A 186 0.93 17.27 -0.03
CA ARG A 186 1.42 17.33 -1.42
C ARG A 186 0.67 16.38 -2.34
N GLY A 187 0.33 15.17 -1.88
CA GLY A 187 -0.38 14.16 -2.66
C GLY A 187 -1.88 14.41 -2.75
N LEU A 188 -2.54 14.87 -1.69
CA LEU A 188 -4.00 14.95 -1.61
C LEU A 188 -4.54 16.38 -1.48
N GLY A 189 -3.70 17.37 -1.17
CA GLY A 189 -4.15 18.73 -0.84
C GLY A 189 -4.97 19.39 -1.95
N ALA A 190 -4.53 19.25 -3.21
CA ALA A 190 -5.26 19.78 -4.36
C ALA A 190 -6.66 19.14 -4.49
N LEU A 191 -6.76 17.82 -4.29
CA LEU A 191 -8.05 17.12 -4.29
C LEU A 191 -8.94 17.59 -3.15
N ALA A 192 -8.37 17.76 -1.95
CA ALA A 192 -9.11 18.20 -0.77
C ALA A 192 -9.69 19.62 -0.96
N LEU A 193 -8.89 20.54 -1.49
CA LEU A 193 -9.33 21.92 -1.79
C LEU A 193 -10.45 21.92 -2.86
N LEU A 194 -10.31 21.12 -3.92
CA LEU A 194 -11.35 20.98 -4.91
C LEU A 194 -12.63 20.37 -4.32
N ALA A 195 -12.51 19.33 -3.50
CA ALA A 195 -13.64 18.70 -2.84
C ALA A 195 -14.40 19.73 -1.98
N LEU A 196 -13.69 20.50 -1.15
CA LEU A 196 -14.29 21.52 -0.28
C LEU A 196 -15.10 22.56 -1.07
N ALA A 197 -14.74 22.88 -2.29
CA ALA A 197 -15.50 23.80 -3.12
C ALA A 197 -16.95 23.35 -3.40
N GLY A 198 -17.20 22.05 -3.34
CA GLY A 198 -18.51 21.44 -3.56
C GLY A 198 -19.17 20.82 -2.32
N TRP A 199 -18.69 21.10 -1.12
CA TRP A 199 -19.07 20.40 0.13
C TRP A 199 -20.59 20.28 0.35
N ARG A 200 -21.37 21.30 -0.04
CA ARG A 200 -22.83 21.29 0.09
C ARG A 200 -23.53 20.30 -0.84
N ARG A 201 -22.83 19.76 -1.83
CA ARG A 201 -23.37 18.83 -2.84
C ARG A 201 -22.77 17.43 -2.70
N TRP A 202 -22.00 17.18 -1.67
CA TRP A 202 -21.41 15.87 -1.45
C TRP A 202 -22.48 14.81 -1.25
N PRO A 203 -22.48 13.72 -2.03
CA PRO A 203 -23.35 12.61 -1.77
C PRO A 203 -22.94 11.92 -0.48
N LEU A 204 -23.93 11.54 0.35
CA LEU A 204 -23.68 10.86 1.62
C LEU A 204 -22.74 9.64 1.45
N LEU A 205 -22.93 8.86 0.39
CA LEU A 205 -22.09 7.70 0.10
C LEU A 205 -20.61 8.08 -0.07
N GLY A 206 -20.32 9.18 -0.78
CA GLY A 206 -18.95 9.69 -0.95
C GLY A 206 -18.31 10.15 0.37
N VAL A 207 -19.11 10.82 1.21
CA VAL A 207 -18.66 11.26 2.55
C VAL A 207 -18.36 10.06 3.45
N LEU A 208 -19.26 9.07 3.49
CA LEU A 208 -19.04 7.83 4.25
C LEU A 208 -17.81 7.09 3.75
N TRP A 209 -17.64 6.98 2.43
CA TRP A 209 -16.48 6.32 1.87
C TRP A 209 -15.16 7.01 2.26
N LEU A 210 -15.08 8.34 2.11
CA LEU A 210 -13.90 9.10 2.56
C LEU A 210 -13.68 8.94 4.08
N GLY A 211 -14.76 8.98 4.87
CA GLY A 211 -14.68 8.78 6.31
C GLY A 211 -14.10 7.42 6.70
N PHE A 212 -14.58 6.33 6.09
CA PHE A 212 -14.04 4.99 6.36
C PHE A 212 -12.62 4.79 5.81
N ALA A 213 -12.29 5.36 4.65
CA ALA A 213 -10.92 5.35 4.13
C ALA A 213 -9.96 6.09 5.09
N THR A 214 -10.39 7.21 5.65
CA THR A 214 -9.62 7.95 6.68
C THR A 214 -9.44 7.12 7.95
N LEU A 215 -10.51 6.47 8.42
CA LEU A 215 -10.44 5.57 9.58
C LEU A 215 -9.49 4.39 9.32
N ALA A 216 -9.47 3.85 8.11
CA ALA A 216 -8.57 2.77 7.71
C ALA A 216 -7.10 3.20 7.76
N VAL A 217 -6.79 4.43 7.31
CA VAL A 217 -5.43 5.01 7.41
C VAL A 217 -5.03 5.22 8.88
N ILE A 218 -5.92 5.80 9.69
CA ILE A 218 -5.67 6.05 11.12
C ILE A 218 -5.51 4.73 11.89
N GLY A 219 -6.35 3.75 11.59
CA GLY A 219 -6.32 2.43 12.23
C GLY A 219 -5.02 1.67 11.98
N GLY A 220 -4.34 1.90 10.86
CA GLY A 220 -3.03 1.33 10.57
C GLY A 220 -1.91 1.83 11.50
N GLY A 221 -2.04 3.01 12.10
CA GLY A 221 -1.18 3.58 13.13
C GLY A 221 0.25 3.94 12.72
N ASN A 222 0.75 3.44 11.58
CA ASN A 222 2.11 3.66 11.09
C ASN A 222 2.23 4.84 10.12
N PHE A 223 1.14 5.31 9.55
CA PHE A 223 1.05 6.46 8.65
C PHE A 223 2.10 6.47 7.51
N HIS A 224 2.39 5.29 6.91
CA HIS A 224 3.24 5.24 5.73
C HIS A 224 2.58 6.01 4.58
N ASN A 225 3.37 6.66 3.74
CA ASN A 225 2.88 7.51 2.67
C ASN A 225 1.89 6.79 1.74
N HIS A 226 2.14 5.53 1.40
CA HIS A 226 1.24 4.74 0.55
C HIS A 226 -0.13 4.42 1.19
N TYR A 227 -0.32 4.54 2.51
CA TYR A 227 -1.64 4.34 3.13
C TYR A 227 -2.67 5.37 2.65
N TYR A 228 -2.22 6.57 2.31
CA TYR A 228 -3.09 7.62 1.80
C TYR A 228 -3.69 7.32 0.43
N GLN A 229 -3.19 6.31 -0.30
CA GLN A 229 -3.78 5.88 -1.57
C GLN A 229 -5.24 5.46 -1.42
N GLN A 230 -5.64 4.85 -0.29
CA GLN A 230 -7.03 4.49 -0.03
C GLN A 230 -7.98 5.69 -0.02
N MET A 231 -7.47 6.90 0.30
CA MET A 231 -8.28 8.12 0.30
C MET A 231 -8.43 8.75 -1.09
N VAL A 232 -7.60 8.37 -2.07
CA VAL A 232 -7.60 9.00 -3.41
C VAL A 232 -8.93 8.83 -4.14
N PRO A 233 -9.50 7.62 -4.29
CA PRO A 233 -10.75 7.45 -5.03
C PRO A 233 -11.94 8.22 -4.44
N PRO A 234 -12.26 8.12 -3.14
CA PRO A 234 -13.36 8.90 -2.57
C PRO A 234 -13.12 10.41 -2.63
N LEU A 235 -11.87 10.84 -2.42
CA LEU A 235 -11.55 12.25 -2.49
C LEU A 235 -11.61 12.79 -3.92
N ALA A 236 -11.21 12.00 -4.91
CA ALA A 236 -11.34 12.35 -6.33
C ALA A 236 -12.80 12.49 -6.76
N LEU A 237 -13.69 11.60 -6.30
CA LEU A 237 -15.14 11.72 -6.50
C LEU A 237 -15.64 13.07 -5.97
N LEU A 238 -15.31 13.42 -4.74
CA LEU A 238 -15.74 14.67 -4.10
C LEU A 238 -15.08 15.89 -4.78
N ALA A 239 -13.83 15.80 -5.18
CA ALA A 239 -13.12 16.82 -5.94
C ALA A 239 -13.75 17.07 -7.32
N GLY A 240 -14.20 16.00 -8.00
CA GLY A 240 -14.94 16.11 -9.24
C GLY A 240 -16.22 16.91 -9.10
N ILE A 241 -16.97 16.69 -8.02
CA ILE A 241 -18.17 17.46 -7.68
C ILE A 241 -17.83 18.92 -7.40
N GLY A 242 -16.77 19.17 -6.63
CA GLY A 242 -16.30 20.51 -6.30
C GLY A 242 -15.85 21.29 -7.52
N GLY A 243 -15.05 20.66 -8.38
CA GLY A 243 -14.60 21.26 -9.65
C GLY A 243 -15.77 21.59 -10.57
N ALA A 244 -16.76 20.70 -10.69
CA ALA A 244 -17.98 20.97 -11.48
C ALA A 244 -18.82 22.12 -10.90
N GLU A 245 -18.85 22.25 -9.58
CA GLU A 245 -19.52 23.40 -8.93
C GLU A 245 -18.82 24.73 -9.23
N LEU A 246 -17.49 24.75 -9.19
CA LEU A 246 -16.69 25.92 -9.58
C LEU A 246 -16.95 26.34 -11.03
N LEU A 247 -16.96 25.36 -11.94
CA LEU A 247 -17.25 25.62 -13.35
C LEU A 247 -18.67 26.19 -13.57
N ARG A 248 -19.66 25.68 -12.82
CA ARG A 248 -21.05 26.22 -12.88
C ARG A 248 -21.18 27.65 -12.44
N ARG A 249 -20.36 28.11 -11.51
CA ARG A 249 -20.36 29.49 -11.05
C ARG A 249 -19.82 30.48 -12.11
N ARG A 250 -19.46 30.02 -13.30
CA ARG A 250 -18.94 30.79 -14.45
C ARG A 250 -17.75 31.72 -14.11
N LYS A 251 -17.06 31.44 -13.04
CA LYS A 251 -15.86 32.21 -12.68
C LYS A 251 -14.66 31.57 -13.36
N VAL A 252 -14.26 32.12 -14.50
CA VAL A 252 -13.06 31.72 -15.25
C VAL A 252 -11.83 31.59 -14.32
N ALA A 253 -11.74 32.51 -13.34
CA ALA A 253 -10.68 32.45 -12.32
C ALA A 253 -10.67 31.11 -11.55
N TRP A 254 -11.81 30.52 -11.22
CA TRP A 254 -11.87 29.26 -10.48
C TRP A 254 -11.56 28.07 -11.37
N ALA A 255 -11.96 28.08 -12.64
CA ALA A 255 -11.52 27.07 -13.61
C ALA A 255 -10.00 27.10 -13.77
N ALA A 256 -9.41 28.30 -13.82
CA ALA A 256 -7.97 28.47 -13.84
C ALA A 256 -7.31 27.92 -12.56
N VAL A 257 -7.87 28.16 -11.37
CA VAL A 257 -7.36 27.58 -10.12
C VAL A 257 -7.36 26.05 -10.16
N VAL A 258 -8.46 25.41 -10.64
CA VAL A 258 -8.53 23.95 -10.80
C VAL A 258 -7.47 23.47 -11.77
N ALA A 259 -7.37 24.11 -12.94
CA ALA A 259 -6.40 23.73 -13.97
C ALA A 259 -4.96 23.92 -13.44
N ILE A 260 -4.67 25.00 -12.73
CA ILE A 260 -3.36 25.26 -12.14
C ILE A 260 -3.03 24.21 -11.07
N ALA A 261 -3.98 23.85 -10.18
CA ALA A 261 -3.76 22.85 -9.14
C ALA A 261 -3.42 21.47 -9.74
N LEU A 262 -4.15 21.05 -10.81
CA LEU A 262 -3.87 19.81 -11.52
C LEU A 262 -2.55 19.89 -12.27
N ALA A 263 -2.31 21.00 -12.98
CA ALA A 263 -1.07 21.22 -13.72
C ALA A 263 0.15 21.29 -12.79
N ALA A 264 0.03 21.88 -11.62
CA ALA A 264 1.10 21.92 -10.63
C ALA A 264 1.52 20.53 -10.15
N THR A 265 0.56 19.61 -9.94
CA THR A 265 0.86 18.22 -9.60
C THR A 265 1.63 17.53 -10.73
N VAL A 266 1.20 17.70 -11.98
CA VAL A 266 1.91 17.18 -13.16
C VAL A 266 3.29 17.80 -13.28
N PHE A 267 3.41 19.12 -13.14
CA PHE A 267 4.67 19.84 -13.29
C PHE A 267 5.72 19.41 -12.27
N VAL A 268 5.30 19.20 -11.02
CA VAL A 268 6.19 18.73 -9.95
C VAL A 268 6.63 17.27 -10.16
N THR A 269 5.80 16.46 -10.81
CA THR A 269 6.10 15.02 -11.03
C THR A 269 6.76 14.74 -12.37
N ALA A 270 6.55 15.60 -13.37
CA ALA A 270 7.07 15.39 -14.73
C ALA A 270 8.60 15.21 -14.82
N PRO A 271 9.44 15.94 -14.06
CA PRO A 271 10.88 15.71 -14.06
C PRO A 271 11.24 14.25 -13.75
N LEU A 272 10.51 13.62 -12.81
CA LEU A 272 10.75 12.23 -12.42
C LEU A 272 10.54 11.23 -13.57
N TRP A 273 9.71 11.56 -14.57
CA TRP A 273 9.48 10.68 -15.72
C TRP A 273 10.69 10.56 -16.65
N PHE A 274 11.56 11.56 -16.60
CA PHE A 274 12.77 11.65 -17.45
C PHE A 274 14.06 11.39 -16.67
N ASP A 275 13.96 11.31 -15.34
CA ASP A 275 15.10 11.07 -14.46
C ASP A 275 15.62 9.62 -14.58
N SER A 276 16.91 9.45 -14.34
CA SER A 276 17.50 8.11 -14.19
C SER A 276 16.88 7.38 -12.98
N PRO A 277 16.86 6.03 -12.99
CA PRO A 277 16.33 5.25 -11.85
C PRO A 277 16.92 5.64 -10.49
N ASN A 278 18.21 5.96 -10.45
CA ASN A 278 18.89 6.41 -9.23
C ASN A 278 18.43 7.82 -8.78
N ALA A 279 18.15 8.72 -9.72
CA ALA A 279 17.63 10.05 -9.41
C ALA A 279 16.18 9.94 -8.90
N GLN A 280 15.37 9.10 -9.55
CA GLN A 280 14.02 8.79 -9.10
C GLN A 280 14.03 8.22 -7.67
N ALA A 281 14.88 7.22 -7.40
CA ALA A 281 14.98 6.61 -6.08
C ALA A 281 15.36 7.64 -4.99
N ARG A 282 16.30 8.55 -5.28
CA ARG A 282 16.66 9.63 -4.34
C ARG A 282 15.52 10.58 -4.03
N THR A 283 14.71 10.88 -5.02
CA THR A 283 13.60 11.85 -4.88
C THR A 283 12.39 11.22 -4.20
N ILE A 284 12.10 9.96 -4.50
CA ILE A 284 10.91 9.26 -4.01
C ILE A 284 11.15 8.65 -2.63
N PHE A 285 12.34 8.10 -2.42
CA PHE A 285 12.74 7.41 -1.19
C PHE A 285 14.03 8.00 -0.61
N PRO A 286 14.00 9.28 -0.17
CA PRO A 286 15.21 9.96 0.32
C PRO A 286 15.80 9.29 1.57
N ASP A 287 14.94 8.64 2.36
CA ASP A 287 15.31 7.95 3.60
C ASP A 287 15.77 6.50 3.37
N ASP A 288 15.75 6.01 2.13
CA ASP A 288 16.23 4.67 1.77
C ASP A 288 17.38 4.74 0.73
N PRO A 289 18.62 5.01 1.18
CA PRO A 289 19.77 5.14 0.30
C PRO A 289 20.15 3.82 -0.39
N HIS A 290 19.68 2.67 0.11
CA HIS A 290 20.00 1.35 -0.43
C HIS A 290 19.47 1.17 -1.85
N LEU A 291 18.29 1.69 -2.15
CA LEU A 291 17.70 1.63 -3.49
C LEU A 291 18.62 2.20 -4.59
N GLN A 292 19.56 3.08 -4.24
CA GLN A 292 20.54 3.65 -5.17
C GLN A 292 21.74 2.73 -5.42
N THR A 293 22.02 1.82 -4.50
CA THR A 293 23.23 0.98 -4.49
C THR A 293 22.94 -0.49 -4.75
N ASP A 294 21.69 -0.92 -4.66
CA ASP A 294 21.27 -2.31 -4.76
C ASP A 294 21.70 -2.97 -6.06
N ALA A 295 21.69 -2.27 -7.19
CA ALA A 295 22.16 -2.80 -8.45
C ALA A 295 23.66 -3.20 -8.41
N GLN A 296 24.47 -2.53 -7.60
CA GLN A 296 25.90 -2.88 -7.44
C GLN A 296 26.04 -4.11 -6.54
N VAL A 297 25.28 -4.15 -5.45
CA VAL A 297 25.24 -5.29 -4.52
C VAL A 297 24.75 -6.54 -5.23
N VAL A 298 23.67 -6.43 -6.02
CA VAL A 298 23.12 -7.52 -6.85
C VAL A 298 24.15 -8.08 -7.82
N ARG A 299 24.90 -7.21 -8.52
CA ARG A 299 25.96 -7.67 -9.44
C ARG A 299 27.02 -8.46 -8.70
N TYR A 300 27.45 -7.98 -7.53
CA TYR A 300 28.44 -8.70 -6.70
C TYR A 300 27.90 -10.05 -6.25
N VAL A 301 26.68 -10.10 -5.72
CA VAL A 301 26.03 -11.34 -5.27
C VAL A 301 25.94 -12.34 -6.41
N ARG A 302 25.50 -11.92 -7.59
CA ARG A 302 25.40 -12.80 -8.78
C ARG A 302 26.76 -13.36 -9.20
N ALA A 303 27.81 -12.54 -9.16
CA ALA A 303 29.14 -12.94 -9.55
C ALA A 303 29.80 -13.94 -8.56
N HIS A 304 29.40 -13.90 -7.29
CA HIS A 304 30.02 -14.69 -6.23
C HIS A 304 29.12 -15.80 -5.65
N THR A 305 27.94 -16.01 -6.25
CA THR A 305 27.03 -17.09 -5.87
C THR A 305 26.42 -17.75 -7.10
N ARG A 306 26.02 -19.03 -6.99
CA ARG A 306 25.33 -19.78 -8.05
C ARG A 306 23.81 -19.65 -7.90
N PRO A 307 23.01 -19.80 -8.98
CA PRO A 307 21.56 -20.00 -8.88
C PRO A 307 21.23 -21.12 -7.89
N GLY A 308 20.19 -20.92 -7.07
CA GLY A 308 19.79 -21.87 -6.01
C GLY A 308 20.61 -21.81 -4.73
N GLN A 309 21.68 -21.03 -4.67
CA GLN A 309 22.33 -20.79 -3.39
C GLN A 309 21.55 -19.80 -2.53
N HIS A 310 21.49 -20.10 -1.24
CA HIS A 310 20.82 -19.24 -0.26
C HIS A 310 21.74 -18.14 0.24
N ILE A 311 21.22 -16.92 0.31
CA ILE A 311 21.90 -15.78 0.91
C ILE A 311 21.10 -15.25 2.10
N PHE A 312 21.70 -14.42 2.92
CA PHE A 312 21.02 -13.71 3.99
C PHE A 312 21.27 -12.21 3.89
N VAL A 313 20.21 -11.44 3.66
CA VAL A 313 20.25 -9.98 3.68
C VAL A 313 19.80 -9.51 5.06
N MET A 314 20.66 -8.80 5.78
CA MET A 314 20.35 -8.28 7.12
C MET A 314 19.71 -6.90 7.00
N TRP A 315 18.66 -6.77 7.42
CA TRP A 315 17.40 -7.11 8.04
C TRP A 315 16.26 -6.57 7.18
N ALA A 316 16.51 -6.20 5.95
CA ALA A 316 15.59 -5.58 5.00
C ALA A 316 16.01 -5.90 3.56
N ALA A 317 15.52 -5.12 2.59
CA ALA A 317 15.89 -5.19 1.18
C ALA A 317 15.57 -6.57 0.57
N ALA A 318 14.29 -6.96 0.64
CA ALA A 318 13.79 -8.20 0.04
C ALA A 318 13.96 -8.22 -1.50
N ASP A 319 14.05 -7.05 -2.12
CA ASP A 319 14.35 -6.84 -3.52
C ASP A 319 15.72 -7.42 -3.93
N LEU A 320 16.71 -7.42 -3.04
CA LEU A 320 18.03 -8.03 -3.32
C LEU A 320 17.93 -9.53 -3.59
N TYR A 321 17.03 -10.25 -2.92
CA TYR A 321 16.78 -11.66 -3.22
C TYR A 321 16.16 -11.81 -4.62
N TYR A 322 15.14 -11.02 -4.91
CA TYR A 322 14.46 -11.03 -6.20
C TYR A 322 15.41 -10.65 -7.34
N LEU A 323 16.06 -9.49 -7.21
CA LEU A 323 16.98 -8.98 -8.24
C LEU A 323 18.21 -9.85 -8.44
N SER A 324 18.73 -10.50 -7.39
CA SER A 324 19.84 -11.42 -7.52
C SER A 324 19.45 -12.79 -8.04
N GLY A 325 18.17 -13.18 -7.95
CA GLY A 325 17.68 -14.53 -8.22
C GLY A 325 18.29 -15.54 -7.24
N ARG A 326 18.41 -15.16 -5.96
CA ARG A 326 18.91 -16.01 -4.89
C ARG A 326 17.85 -16.23 -3.83
N ASP A 327 17.82 -17.43 -3.26
CA ASP A 327 16.83 -17.77 -2.25
C ASP A 327 17.23 -17.23 -0.87
N PRO A 328 16.24 -16.83 -0.04
CA PRO A 328 16.52 -16.42 1.32
C PRO A 328 16.90 -17.62 2.19
N SER A 329 17.95 -17.51 2.98
CA SER A 329 18.32 -18.49 4.02
C SER A 329 17.40 -18.45 5.23
N PHE A 330 16.63 -17.38 5.37
CA PHE A 330 15.77 -17.14 6.51
C PHE A 330 14.37 -16.68 6.04
N ARG A 331 13.35 -17.26 6.64
CA ARG A 331 11.96 -17.04 6.20
C ARG A 331 11.44 -15.62 6.45
N TYR A 332 12.02 -14.87 7.39
CA TYR A 332 11.62 -13.50 7.68
C TYR A 332 12.59 -12.52 6.99
N MET A 333 12.14 -11.95 5.90
CA MET A 333 12.96 -11.06 5.06
C MET A 333 12.88 -9.58 5.47
N TRP A 334 12.07 -9.25 6.47
CA TRP A 334 11.87 -7.88 6.91
C TRP A 334 12.10 -7.73 8.41
N PHE A 335 12.78 -6.64 8.80
CA PHE A 335 13.18 -6.38 10.19
C PHE A 335 11.98 -6.37 11.16
N ARG A 336 10.82 -5.84 10.75
CA ARG A 336 9.62 -5.80 11.59
C ARG A 336 9.13 -7.18 11.99
N ASN A 337 9.21 -8.16 11.10
CA ASN A 337 8.86 -9.54 11.42
C ASN A 337 9.81 -10.11 12.47
N ILE A 338 11.11 -9.77 12.38
CA ILE A 338 12.12 -10.24 13.32
C ILE A 338 11.94 -9.58 14.69
N GLN A 339 11.50 -8.33 14.74
CA GLN A 339 11.19 -7.63 15.99
C GLN A 339 9.91 -8.15 16.64
N ALA A 340 8.85 -8.32 15.86
CA ALA A 340 7.52 -8.63 16.38
C ALA A 340 7.31 -10.12 16.68
N ILE A 341 7.96 -11.03 15.94
CA ILE A 341 7.74 -12.47 16.11
C ILE A 341 8.64 -13.02 17.23
N PRO A 342 8.05 -13.58 18.31
CA PRO A 342 8.83 -14.13 19.41
C PRO A 342 9.84 -15.18 18.95
N GLY A 343 11.09 -15.01 19.36
CA GLY A 343 12.17 -15.94 19.04
C GLY A 343 12.73 -15.86 17.61
N ALA A 344 12.20 -15.00 16.73
CA ALA A 344 12.68 -14.86 15.33
C ALA A 344 14.17 -14.50 15.25
N LEU A 345 14.64 -13.54 16.07
CA LEU A 345 16.06 -13.19 16.15
C LEU A 345 16.92 -14.37 16.60
N GLY A 346 16.42 -15.18 17.57
CA GLY A 346 17.09 -16.41 17.98
C GLY A 346 17.17 -17.46 16.88
N GLN A 347 16.14 -17.57 16.05
CA GLN A 347 16.15 -18.44 14.86
C GLN A 347 17.16 -17.96 13.82
N ALA A 348 17.23 -16.64 13.54
CA ALA A 348 18.25 -16.08 12.64
C ALA A 348 19.68 -16.36 13.11
N ARG A 349 19.95 -16.20 14.40
CA ARG A 349 21.26 -16.55 14.99
C ARG A 349 21.58 -18.03 14.86
N ARG A 350 20.62 -18.93 15.10
CA ARG A 350 20.82 -20.38 14.90
C ARG A 350 21.10 -20.72 13.43
N MET A 351 20.43 -20.07 12.49
CA MET A 351 20.68 -20.24 11.06
C MET A 351 22.11 -19.81 10.71
N LEU A 352 22.56 -18.62 11.17
CA LEU A 352 23.92 -18.13 10.93
C LEU A 352 25.00 -19.02 11.57
N ALA A 353 24.75 -19.55 12.77
CA ALA A 353 25.68 -20.42 13.49
C ALA A 353 25.59 -21.89 13.06
N GLY A 354 24.65 -22.26 12.19
CA GLY A 354 24.36 -23.63 11.80
C GLY A 354 25.44 -24.28 10.91
N LYS A 355 25.24 -25.57 10.62
CA LYS A 355 26.15 -26.37 9.77
C LYS A 355 26.03 -25.99 8.28
N ARG A 356 24.94 -25.38 7.87
CA ARG A 356 24.69 -24.91 6.48
C ARG A 356 24.41 -23.40 6.52
N PRO A 357 25.44 -22.58 6.70
CA PRO A 357 25.30 -21.14 6.71
C PRO A 357 24.93 -20.61 5.32
N PRO A 358 24.38 -19.37 5.20
CA PRO A 358 24.18 -18.74 3.92
C PRO A 358 25.49 -18.59 3.14
N ALA A 359 25.42 -18.71 1.81
CA ALA A 359 26.59 -18.53 0.94
C ALA A 359 27.22 -17.14 1.08
N LEU A 360 26.37 -16.13 1.22
CA LEU A 360 26.76 -14.75 1.55
C LEU A 360 25.79 -14.16 2.59
N VAL A 361 26.33 -13.32 3.46
CA VAL A 361 25.57 -12.41 4.31
C VAL A 361 25.78 -11.00 3.79
N VAL A 362 24.71 -10.32 3.42
CA VAL A 362 24.72 -8.94 2.92
C VAL A 362 24.29 -8.01 4.06
N GLY A 363 25.20 -7.18 4.52
CA GLY A 363 25.02 -6.34 5.71
C GLY A 363 24.39 -4.98 5.39
N ILE A 364 23.19 -4.98 4.83
CA ILE A 364 22.46 -3.72 4.54
C ILE A 364 22.30 -2.89 5.81
N ASN A 365 21.89 -3.53 6.90
CA ASN A 365 21.80 -2.90 8.20
C ASN A 365 22.81 -3.51 9.17
N SER A 366 23.25 -2.71 10.14
CA SER A 366 24.14 -3.16 11.19
C SER A 366 23.51 -4.29 12.01
N PRO A 367 24.27 -5.32 12.42
CA PRO A 367 23.80 -6.31 13.39
C PRO A 367 23.21 -5.68 14.67
N ALA A 368 23.81 -4.58 15.13
CA ALA A 368 23.37 -3.89 16.35
C ALA A 368 21.98 -3.26 16.23
N SER A 369 21.50 -2.94 15.03
CA SER A 369 20.16 -2.36 14.83
C SER A 369 19.04 -3.30 15.29
N MET A 370 19.28 -4.62 15.23
CA MET A 370 18.31 -5.65 15.63
C MET A 370 18.75 -6.41 16.88
N ASP A 371 20.03 -6.40 17.18
CA ASP A 371 20.63 -7.17 18.26
C ASP A 371 21.62 -6.33 19.09
N PRO A 372 21.11 -5.46 19.97
CA PRO A 372 21.94 -4.66 20.87
C PRO A 372 22.83 -5.50 21.79
N SER A 373 22.50 -6.81 22.00
CA SER A 373 23.33 -7.70 22.82
C SER A 373 24.67 -8.08 22.18
N GLY A 374 24.87 -7.74 20.91
CA GLY A 374 26.07 -8.05 20.15
C GLY A 374 26.27 -9.53 19.79
N ARG A 375 25.31 -10.41 20.12
CA ARG A 375 25.44 -11.86 19.83
C ARG A 375 25.50 -12.15 18.33
N THR A 376 24.70 -11.45 17.52
CA THR A 376 24.75 -11.61 16.06
C THR A 376 26.10 -11.16 15.50
N GLN A 377 26.65 -10.05 15.99
CA GLN A 377 27.99 -9.60 15.59
C GLN A 377 29.04 -10.64 15.92
N ARG A 378 29.05 -11.20 17.13
CA ARG A 378 30.00 -12.28 17.52
C ARG A 378 29.90 -13.52 16.62
N ILE A 379 28.69 -13.89 16.16
CA ILE A 379 28.55 -15.00 15.20
C ILE A 379 29.19 -14.63 13.86
N LEU A 380 28.98 -13.41 13.37
CA LEU A 380 29.62 -12.94 12.14
C LEU A 380 31.16 -12.96 12.26
N ASP A 381 31.69 -12.44 13.35
CA ASP A 381 33.13 -12.34 13.57
C ASP A 381 33.82 -13.73 13.68
N THR A 382 33.11 -14.71 14.24
CA THR A 382 33.66 -16.06 14.46
C THR A 382 33.43 -17.02 13.30
N ARG A 383 32.31 -16.92 12.61
CA ARG A 383 31.89 -17.89 11.58
C ARG A 383 32.02 -17.39 10.16
N PHE A 384 32.13 -16.07 9.98
CA PHE A 384 32.23 -15.45 8.67
C PHE A 384 33.48 -14.57 8.57
N ARG A 385 33.91 -14.30 7.35
CA ARG A 385 34.91 -13.29 7.04
C ARG A 385 34.30 -12.23 6.13
N LYS A 386 34.64 -10.98 6.34
CA LYS A 386 34.29 -9.92 5.43
C LYS A 386 35.08 -10.11 4.14
N VAL A 387 34.38 -10.31 3.02
CA VAL A 387 35.00 -10.57 1.72
C VAL A 387 34.97 -9.36 0.80
N ALA A 388 34.06 -8.41 1.04
CA ALA A 388 33.98 -7.17 0.26
C ALA A 388 33.22 -6.08 1.04
N THR A 389 33.35 -4.85 0.54
CA THR A 389 32.42 -3.75 0.81
C THR A 389 31.99 -3.19 -0.54
N VAL A 390 30.71 -3.32 -0.88
CA VAL A 390 30.15 -2.89 -2.16
C VAL A 390 29.20 -1.74 -1.90
N ALA A 391 29.52 -0.56 -2.45
CA ALA A 391 28.75 0.67 -2.24
C ALA A 391 28.43 0.97 -0.74
N GLY A 392 29.41 0.73 0.13
CA GLY A 392 29.26 0.90 1.58
C GLY A 392 28.67 -0.30 2.31
N VAL A 393 28.10 -1.29 1.61
CA VAL A 393 27.48 -2.49 2.19
C VAL A 393 28.54 -3.57 2.42
N PRO A 394 28.79 -4.00 3.67
CA PRO A 394 29.71 -5.10 3.95
C PRO A 394 29.09 -6.44 3.54
N ILE A 395 29.89 -7.27 2.90
CA ILE A 395 29.52 -8.62 2.47
C ILE A 395 30.43 -9.63 3.15
N TYR A 396 29.82 -10.68 3.70
CA TYR A 396 30.50 -11.71 4.44
C TYR A 396 30.28 -13.08 3.80
N ALA A 397 31.31 -13.92 3.80
CA ALA A 397 31.22 -15.33 3.41
C ALA A 397 31.60 -16.23 4.60
N PRO A 398 31.14 -17.48 4.66
CA PRO A 398 31.55 -18.45 5.67
C PRO A 398 33.08 -18.62 5.67
N ARG A 399 33.64 -18.88 6.86
CA ARG A 399 35.07 -19.21 7.03
C ARG A 399 35.37 -20.61 6.58
#